data_3a0ec928e6c637150a8de2cadbc5013d
#
_entry.id   3a0ec928e6c637150a8de2cadbc5013d
#
_cell.length_a   1.000
_cell.length_b   1.000
_cell.length_c   1.000
_cell.angle_alpha   90.00
_cell.angle_beta   90.00
_cell.angle_gamma   90.00
#
_symmetry.space_group_name_H-M   'P 1'
#
loop_
_entity.id
_entity.type
_entity.pdbx_description
1 polymer ?
#
loop_
_entity_poly.entity_id
_entity_poly.type
_entity_poly.pdbx_seq_one_letter_code
_entity_poly.pdbx_strand_id
1 'polypeptide(L)'
;MKYIVTPNIYVTSDTHFGHRNIIEYENRPFKDVEDMNEKLIENWNKVVKPHDLVVHVGDLFLCGAKKAEEIAKRLNGRKILVKGNHDSFSKAKYAKMGFDMRNYLYLDDYLFSHYPLNPEMLRIAQLETDLYANIHGHVHGMTQGLDREVHICVCTKHTDYTPIPFWELKDLHNSDTYLERGEYKYAY
;
A
#
# COMPACT_ATOMS: atom_id res chain seq x y z
N MET A 1 23.01 -13.85 -24.23
CA MET A 1 22.09 -12.68 -24.15
C MET A 1 21.64 -12.53 -22.70
N LYS A 2 22.06 -11.46 -21.99
CA LYS A 2 21.53 -11.20 -20.63
C LYS A 2 20.18 -10.51 -20.81
N TYR A 3 19.11 -11.17 -20.42
CA TYR A 3 17.80 -10.53 -20.35
C TYR A 3 17.83 -9.51 -19.20
N ILE A 4 17.57 -8.24 -19.49
CA ILE A 4 17.33 -7.22 -18.47
C ILE A 4 15.89 -7.48 -17.98
N VAL A 5 15.76 -8.05 -16.79
CA VAL A 5 14.46 -8.18 -16.13
C VAL A 5 14.15 -6.82 -15.52
N THR A 6 13.22 -6.08 -16.10
CA THR A 6 12.66 -4.89 -15.47
C THR A 6 11.85 -5.33 -14.25
N PRO A 7 12.11 -4.78 -13.05
CA PRO A 7 11.35 -5.13 -11.87
C PRO A 7 9.89 -4.67 -12.02
N ASN A 8 8.95 -5.52 -11.64
CA ASN A 8 7.56 -5.08 -11.48
C ASN A 8 7.45 -4.21 -10.22
N ILE A 9 6.50 -3.29 -10.24
CA ILE A 9 6.16 -2.45 -9.08
C ILE A 9 4.83 -2.92 -8.55
N TYR A 10 4.79 -3.18 -7.24
CA TYR A 10 3.58 -3.55 -6.50
C TYR A 10 3.27 -2.49 -5.45
N VAL A 11 1.99 -2.34 -5.14
CA VAL A 11 1.51 -1.36 -4.16
C VAL A 11 0.60 -2.05 -3.15
N THR A 12 0.71 -1.66 -1.88
CA THR A 12 -0.18 -2.07 -0.79
C THR A 12 -0.10 -1.07 0.36
N SER A 13 -1.01 -1.14 1.30
CA SER A 13 -1.01 -0.30 2.51
C SER A 13 -1.70 -1.00 3.67
N ASP A 14 -1.48 -0.49 4.89
CA ASP A 14 -2.26 -0.84 6.09
C ASP A 14 -2.27 -2.35 6.41
N THR A 15 -1.13 -3.01 6.20
CA THR A 15 -0.99 -4.44 6.52
C THR A 15 -1.11 -4.68 8.03
N HIS A 16 -0.63 -3.73 8.86
CA HIS A 16 -0.69 -3.82 10.31
C HIS A 16 -0.14 -5.13 10.87
N PHE A 17 0.98 -5.61 10.33
CA PHE A 17 1.61 -6.83 10.84
C PHE A 17 1.77 -6.81 12.35
N GLY A 18 1.29 -7.86 13.02
CA GLY A 18 1.36 -8.03 14.47
C GLY A 18 0.28 -7.28 15.26
N HIS A 19 -0.65 -6.61 14.60
CA HIS A 19 -1.74 -5.87 15.25
C HIS A 19 -2.97 -6.77 15.46
N ARG A 20 -3.08 -7.36 16.66
CA ARG A 20 -4.18 -8.28 16.98
C ARG A 20 -5.56 -7.64 16.82
N ASN A 21 -5.72 -6.43 17.36
CA ASN A 21 -7.04 -5.80 17.44
C ASN A 21 -7.60 -5.35 16.08
N ILE A 22 -6.74 -5.18 15.06
CA ILE A 22 -7.20 -4.80 13.72
C ILE A 22 -8.11 -5.86 13.10
N ILE A 23 -7.97 -7.12 13.51
CA ILE A 23 -8.81 -8.23 13.07
C ILE A 23 -10.27 -7.96 13.44
N GLU A 24 -10.50 -7.54 14.67
CA GLU A 24 -11.85 -7.20 15.16
C GLU A 24 -12.32 -5.85 14.60
N TYR A 25 -11.47 -4.80 14.61
CA TYR A 25 -11.83 -3.44 14.16
C TYR A 25 -12.28 -3.39 12.71
N GLU A 26 -11.70 -4.23 11.85
CA GLU A 26 -11.99 -4.27 10.43
C GLU A 26 -12.73 -5.53 9.97
N ASN A 27 -13.07 -6.39 10.92
CA ASN A 27 -13.66 -7.70 10.63
C ASN A 27 -12.82 -8.46 9.57
N ARG A 28 -11.49 -8.53 9.80
CA ARG A 28 -10.57 -9.23 8.88
C ARG A 28 -10.81 -10.74 8.98
N PRO A 29 -10.71 -11.48 7.87
CA PRO A 29 -11.04 -12.91 7.81
C PRO A 29 -9.89 -13.80 8.33
N PHE A 30 -9.30 -13.44 9.46
CA PHE A 30 -8.18 -14.18 10.08
C PHE A 30 -8.57 -14.67 11.47
N LYS A 31 -8.09 -15.86 11.80
CA LYS A 31 -8.38 -16.51 13.08
C LYS A 31 -7.73 -15.78 14.26
N ASP A 32 -6.51 -15.38 14.09
CA ASP A 32 -5.69 -14.68 15.09
C ASP A 32 -4.56 -13.88 14.39
N VAL A 33 -3.74 -13.19 15.17
CA VAL A 33 -2.68 -12.32 14.63
C VAL A 33 -1.56 -13.11 13.95
N GLU A 34 -1.29 -14.33 14.39
CA GLU A 34 -0.30 -15.22 13.78
C GLU A 34 -0.80 -15.71 12.42
N ASP A 35 -2.04 -16.14 12.33
CA ASP A 35 -2.68 -16.52 11.06
C ASP A 35 -2.72 -15.33 10.09
N MET A 36 -3.10 -14.13 10.56
CA MET A 36 -3.06 -12.91 9.76
C MET A 36 -1.64 -12.64 9.22
N ASN A 37 -0.62 -12.70 10.07
CA ASN A 37 0.76 -12.45 9.65
C ASN A 37 1.21 -13.45 8.58
N GLU A 38 0.94 -14.74 8.80
CA GLU A 38 1.32 -15.79 7.85
C GLU A 38 0.62 -15.62 6.50
N LYS A 39 -0.69 -15.34 6.51
CA LYS A 39 -1.47 -15.12 5.28
C LYS A 39 -1.02 -13.88 4.52
N LEU A 40 -0.73 -12.77 5.21
CA LEU A 40 -0.19 -11.57 4.58
C LEU A 40 1.18 -11.82 3.95
N ILE A 41 2.08 -12.59 4.60
CA ILE A 41 3.38 -12.96 4.05
C ILE A 41 3.22 -13.89 2.84
N GLU A 42 2.34 -14.89 2.93
CA GLU A 42 2.03 -15.81 1.85
C GLU A 42 1.52 -15.04 0.61
N ASN A 43 0.51 -14.20 0.78
CA ASN A 43 -0.08 -13.40 -0.28
C ASN A 43 0.95 -12.46 -0.91
N TRP A 44 1.75 -11.76 -0.08
CA TRP A 44 2.84 -10.92 -0.57
C TRP A 44 3.81 -11.70 -1.45
N ASN A 45 4.34 -12.81 -0.95
CA ASN A 45 5.38 -13.58 -1.64
C ASN A 45 4.86 -14.38 -2.84
N LYS A 46 3.56 -14.62 -2.91
CA LYS A 46 2.90 -15.23 -4.07
C LYS A 46 3.06 -14.36 -5.33
N VAL A 47 2.93 -13.04 -5.18
CA VAL A 47 2.97 -12.10 -6.30
C VAL A 47 4.33 -11.41 -6.43
N VAL A 48 4.95 -10.98 -5.35
CA VAL A 48 6.21 -10.23 -5.34
C VAL A 48 7.41 -11.18 -5.43
N LYS A 49 8.30 -10.93 -6.38
CA LYS A 49 9.56 -11.68 -6.55
C LYS A 49 10.73 -10.91 -5.92
N PRO A 50 11.88 -11.57 -5.64
CA PRO A 50 13.03 -10.93 -4.96
C PRO A 50 13.58 -9.68 -5.63
N HIS A 51 13.43 -9.53 -6.95
CA HIS A 51 13.92 -8.38 -7.72
C HIS A 51 12.88 -7.27 -7.94
N ASP A 52 11.62 -7.53 -7.58
CA ASP A 52 10.53 -6.56 -7.72
C ASP A 52 10.65 -5.42 -6.69
N LEU A 53 9.90 -4.36 -6.90
CA LEU A 53 9.76 -3.23 -6.01
C LEU A 53 8.37 -3.22 -5.39
N VAL A 54 8.28 -3.01 -4.08
CA VAL A 54 7.01 -2.78 -3.40
C VAL A 54 7.01 -1.39 -2.79
N VAL A 55 5.96 -0.61 -3.09
CA VAL A 55 5.63 0.63 -2.41
C VAL A 55 4.55 0.32 -1.38
N HIS A 56 4.93 0.31 -0.10
CA HIS A 56 4.00 0.18 1.01
C HIS A 56 3.59 1.56 1.51
N VAL A 57 2.30 1.88 1.46
CA VAL A 57 1.79 3.23 1.70
C VAL A 57 1.36 3.43 3.17
N GLY A 58 2.22 2.99 4.09
CA GLY A 58 2.12 3.25 5.52
C GLY A 58 1.37 2.19 6.33
N ASP A 59 1.55 2.30 7.65
CA ASP A 59 0.97 1.40 8.67
C ASP A 59 1.35 -0.07 8.44
N LEU A 60 2.69 -0.28 8.35
CA LEU A 60 3.27 -1.58 8.03
C LEU A 60 3.26 -2.52 9.24
N PHE A 61 3.83 -2.08 10.38
CA PHE A 61 3.97 -2.89 11.60
C PHE A 61 3.33 -2.22 12.80
N LEU A 62 2.58 -3.01 13.58
CA LEU A 62 2.15 -2.62 14.92
C LEU A 62 2.48 -3.73 15.92
N CYS A 63 3.79 -3.97 16.09
CA CYS A 63 4.36 -4.97 16.98
C CYS A 63 5.76 -4.56 17.46
N GLY A 64 6.32 -5.34 18.39
CA GLY A 64 7.68 -5.11 18.86
C GLY A 64 8.75 -5.33 17.76
N ALA A 65 9.89 -4.64 17.90
CA ALA A 65 10.95 -4.59 16.91
C ALA A 65 11.48 -5.98 16.47
N LYS A 66 11.59 -6.93 17.39
CA LYS A 66 12.05 -8.30 17.07
C LYS A 66 11.10 -8.99 16.09
N LYS A 67 9.78 -8.93 16.36
CA LYS A 67 8.77 -9.51 15.50
C LYS A 67 8.72 -8.83 14.13
N ALA A 68 8.84 -7.49 14.11
CA ALA A 68 8.91 -6.72 12.86
C ALA A 68 10.11 -7.14 12.00
N GLU A 69 11.30 -7.32 12.60
CA GLU A 69 12.49 -7.80 11.90
C GLU A 69 12.33 -9.22 11.34
N GLU A 70 11.70 -10.12 12.11
CA GLU A 70 11.41 -11.49 11.68
C GLU A 70 10.49 -11.50 10.45
N ILE A 71 9.42 -10.71 10.47
CA ILE A 71 8.49 -10.58 9.35
C ILE A 71 9.18 -9.93 8.14
N ALA A 72 9.89 -8.81 8.35
CA ALA A 72 10.56 -8.06 7.29
C ALA A 72 11.54 -8.91 6.46
N LYS A 73 12.26 -9.84 7.11
CA LYS A 73 13.19 -10.77 6.47
C LYS A 73 12.51 -11.78 5.54
N ARG A 74 11.22 -12.02 5.75
CA ARG A 74 10.44 -12.99 4.98
C ARG A 74 9.74 -12.36 3.78
N LEU A 75 9.64 -11.03 3.73
CA LEU A 75 8.97 -10.30 2.64
C LEU A 75 9.91 -10.10 1.46
N ASN A 76 9.55 -10.64 0.31
CA ASN A 76 10.29 -10.49 -0.94
C ASN A 76 10.33 -9.03 -1.44
N GLY A 77 11.26 -8.77 -2.35
CA GLY A 77 11.38 -7.53 -3.09
C GLY A 77 12.16 -6.43 -2.38
N ARG A 78 12.52 -5.40 -3.13
CA ARG A 78 12.98 -4.11 -2.59
C ARG A 78 11.76 -3.36 -2.10
N LYS A 79 11.89 -2.64 -1.00
CA LYS A 79 10.73 -2.06 -0.33
C LYS A 79 10.92 -0.58 -0.06
N ILE A 80 9.97 0.25 -0.53
CA ILE A 80 9.80 1.64 -0.12
C ILE A 80 8.63 1.68 0.84
N LEU A 81 8.81 2.36 1.97
CA LEU A 81 7.74 2.63 2.93
C LEU A 81 7.42 4.13 2.91
N VAL A 82 6.23 4.49 2.46
CA VAL A 82 5.67 5.82 2.72
C VAL A 82 5.11 5.81 4.12
N LYS A 83 5.65 6.66 4.99
CA LYS A 83 5.40 6.59 6.43
C LYS A 83 3.93 6.82 6.78
N GLY A 84 3.32 5.89 7.51
CA GLY A 84 2.02 6.01 8.16
C GLY A 84 2.11 6.51 9.61
N ASN A 85 0.95 6.73 10.23
CA ASN A 85 0.88 7.22 11.62
C ASN A 85 1.28 6.14 12.65
N HIS A 86 1.11 4.88 12.34
CA HIS A 86 1.54 3.77 13.20
C HIS A 86 2.99 3.34 12.98
N ASP A 87 3.67 3.85 11.95
CA ASP A 87 5.08 3.53 11.67
C ASP A 87 6.01 4.25 12.65
N SER A 88 6.13 3.70 13.85
CA SER A 88 6.80 4.31 15.02
C SER A 88 8.31 4.08 15.07
N PHE A 89 8.87 3.14 14.31
CA PHE A 89 10.31 2.92 14.30
C PHE A 89 11.05 4.06 13.58
N SER A 90 12.31 4.29 13.96
CA SER A 90 13.14 5.27 13.28
C SER A 90 13.44 4.86 11.84
N LYS A 91 13.75 5.84 10.97
CA LYS A 91 14.17 5.60 9.59
C LYS A 91 15.37 4.64 9.51
N ALA A 92 16.34 4.78 10.43
CA ALA A 92 17.49 3.90 10.51
C ALA A 92 17.10 2.45 10.85
N LYS A 93 16.07 2.26 11.68
CA LYS A 93 15.54 0.94 12.03
C LYS A 93 14.84 0.30 10.83
N TYR A 94 14.00 1.05 10.11
CA TYR A 94 13.38 0.57 8.88
C TYR A 94 14.42 0.23 7.81
N ALA A 95 15.49 1.04 7.66
CA ALA A 95 16.57 0.74 6.73
C ALA A 95 17.29 -0.59 7.05
N LYS A 96 17.52 -0.90 8.34
CA LYS A 96 18.06 -2.21 8.77
C LYS A 96 17.12 -3.37 8.45
N MET A 97 15.82 -3.15 8.41
CA MET A 97 14.81 -4.12 8.00
C MET A 97 14.62 -4.21 6.47
N GLY A 98 15.37 -3.42 5.69
CA GLY A 98 15.35 -3.43 4.23
C GLY A 98 14.28 -2.52 3.60
N PHE A 99 13.78 -1.51 4.33
CA PHE A 99 12.83 -0.52 3.83
C PHE A 99 13.49 0.85 3.64
N ASP A 100 13.31 1.46 2.47
CA ASP A 100 13.60 2.89 2.24
C ASP A 100 12.38 3.72 2.66
N MET A 101 12.42 4.30 3.86
CA MET A 101 11.30 5.07 4.40
C MET A 101 11.32 6.50 3.93
N ARG A 102 10.18 6.97 3.43
CA ARG A 102 9.93 8.33 2.93
C ARG A 102 8.62 8.88 3.51
N ASN A 103 8.46 10.20 3.54
CA ASN A 103 7.17 10.81 3.93
C ASN A 103 6.18 10.79 2.76
N TYR A 104 6.67 11.01 1.54
CA TYR A 104 5.92 10.98 0.29
C TYR A 104 6.77 10.33 -0.79
N LEU A 105 6.14 9.81 -1.82
CA LEU A 105 6.82 9.32 -3.02
C LEU A 105 6.06 9.85 -4.24
N TYR A 106 6.79 10.44 -5.19
CA TYR A 106 6.28 10.74 -6.52
C TYR A 106 6.85 9.69 -7.49
N LEU A 107 5.99 8.99 -8.19
CA LEU A 107 6.39 7.93 -9.12
C LEU A 107 5.45 7.97 -10.33
N ASP A 108 6.03 8.09 -11.52
CA ASP A 108 5.29 8.48 -12.72
C ASP A 108 4.45 9.74 -12.40
N ASP A 109 3.16 9.74 -12.74
CA ASP A 109 2.26 10.86 -12.49
C ASP A 109 1.43 10.69 -11.20
N TYR A 110 1.88 9.87 -10.25
CA TYR A 110 1.18 9.57 -9.00
C TYR A 110 1.95 10.04 -7.77
N LEU A 111 1.22 10.65 -6.84
CA LEU A 111 1.73 11.03 -5.53
C LEU A 111 1.25 10.03 -4.49
N PHE A 112 2.20 9.39 -3.81
CA PHE A 112 1.93 8.45 -2.72
C PHE A 112 2.05 9.16 -1.37
N SER A 113 1.00 9.08 -0.57
CA SER A 113 0.97 9.55 0.82
C SER A 113 0.16 8.57 1.66
N HIS A 114 0.45 8.45 2.95
CA HIS A 114 -0.37 7.57 3.79
C HIS A 114 -1.79 8.11 3.96
N TYR A 115 -1.93 9.41 4.25
CA TYR A 115 -3.23 10.07 4.30
C TYR A 115 -3.72 10.46 2.90
N PRO A 116 -5.03 10.38 2.62
CA PRO A 116 -5.59 11.04 1.45
C PRO A 116 -5.37 12.56 1.56
N LEU A 117 -4.90 13.16 0.49
CA LEU A 117 -4.64 14.60 0.45
C LEU A 117 -5.92 15.38 0.14
N ASN A 118 -5.91 16.69 0.39
CA ASN A 118 -7.05 17.53 0.11
C ASN A 118 -7.37 17.51 -1.41
N PRO A 119 -8.61 17.17 -1.83
CA PRO A 119 -8.94 17.01 -3.25
C PRO A 119 -8.84 18.30 -4.05
N GLU A 120 -9.14 19.45 -3.46
CA GLU A 120 -9.01 20.75 -4.14
C GLU A 120 -7.54 21.07 -4.45
N MET A 121 -6.64 20.76 -3.52
CA MET A 121 -5.20 20.92 -3.72
C MET A 121 -4.67 19.96 -4.80
N LEU A 122 -5.18 18.75 -4.85
CA LEU A 122 -4.83 17.79 -5.90
C LEU A 122 -5.30 18.27 -7.28
N ARG A 123 -6.52 18.81 -7.38
CA ARG A 123 -7.04 19.38 -8.64
C ARG A 123 -6.22 20.59 -9.11
N ILE A 124 -5.77 21.46 -8.19
CA ILE A 124 -4.87 22.56 -8.53
C ILE A 124 -3.53 21.99 -9.04
N ALA A 125 -2.97 21.00 -8.35
CA ALA A 125 -1.73 20.37 -8.78
C ALA A 125 -1.85 19.71 -10.16
N GLN A 126 -2.99 19.09 -10.50
CA GLN A 126 -3.28 18.54 -11.83
C GLN A 126 -3.26 19.61 -12.93
N LEU A 127 -3.66 20.85 -12.63
CA LEU A 127 -3.63 21.96 -13.59
C LEU A 127 -2.23 22.52 -13.82
N GLU A 128 -1.34 22.39 -12.84
CA GLU A 128 -0.01 22.98 -12.84
C GLU A 128 1.11 21.97 -13.12
N THR A 129 0.82 20.68 -13.02
CA THR A 129 1.81 19.59 -13.16
C THR A 129 1.17 18.40 -13.90
N ASP A 130 1.99 17.38 -14.16
CA ASP A 130 1.53 16.10 -14.72
C ASP A 130 0.92 15.17 -13.64
N LEU A 131 0.57 15.68 -12.44
CA LEU A 131 -0.02 14.87 -11.40
C LEU A 131 -1.36 14.30 -11.86
N TYR A 132 -1.50 12.98 -11.78
CA TYR A 132 -2.72 12.29 -12.15
C TYR A 132 -3.62 12.01 -10.94
N ALA A 133 -3.08 11.35 -9.91
CA ALA A 133 -3.84 11.03 -8.71
C ALA A 133 -2.95 10.84 -7.47
N ASN A 134 -3.59 10.86 -6.31
CA ASN A 134 -3.02 10.50 -5.02
C ASN A 134 -3.33 9.03 -4.69
N ILE A 135 -2.28 8.21 -4.55
CA ILE A 135 -2.38 6.84 -4.03
C ILE A 135 -2.16 6.88 -2.52
N HIS A 136 -3.11 6.36 -1.75
CA HIS A 136 -3.08 6.48 -0.29
C HIS A 136 -3.59 5.22 0.43
N GLY A 137 -3.34 5.19 1.74
CA GLY A 137 -3.86 4.23 2.71
C GLY A 137 -4.79 4.88 3.72
N HIS A 138 -4.60 4.54 4.99
CA HIS A 138 -5.15 5.15 6.20
C HIS A 138 -6.66 4.96 6.45
N VAL A 139 -7.50 5.16 5.44
CA VAL A 139 -8.97 5.18 5.62
C VAL A 139 -9.58 3.80 5.75
N HIS A 140 -8.79 2.76 5.52
CA HIS A 140 -9.24 1.36 5.55
C HIS A 140 -10.48 1.16 4.67
N GLY A 141 -11.62 0.72 5.26
CA GLY A 141 -12.88 0.58 4.54
C GLY A 141 -13.73 1.86 4.44
N MET A 142 -13.29 2.98 5.03
CA MET A 142 -14.06 4.22 5.10
C MET A 142 -13.74 5.14 3.91
N THR A 143 -14.15 4.75 2.72
CA THR A 143 -13.88 5.50 1.48
C THR A 143 -14.97 6.52 1.14
N GLN A 144 -16.00 6.66 1.98
CA GLN A 144 -17.06 7.66 1.78
C GLN A 144 -16.50 9.08 1.85
N GLY A 145 -16.81 9.90 0.87
CA GLY A 145 -16.35 11.29 0.77
C GLY A 145 -14.98 11.47 0.12
N LEU A 146 -14.31 10.38 -0.28
CA LEU A 146 -13.14 10.49 -1.15
C LEU A 146 -13.54 10.85 -2.57
N ASP A 147 -12.79 11.76 -3.15
CA ASP A 147 -12.96 12.14 -4.55
C ASP A 147 -12.24 11.11 -5.44
N ARG A 148 -13.02 10.26 -6.09
CA ARG A 148 -12.51 9.14 -6.91
C ARG A 148 -11.71 9.57 -8.14
N GLU A 149 -11.85 10.82 -8.59
CA GLU A 149 -11.10 11.33 -9.74
C GLU A 149 -9.64 11.63 -9.37
N VAL A 150 -9.36 11.86 -8.08
CA VAL A 150 -8.03 12.23 -7.61
C VAL A 150 -7.46 11.30 -6.54
N HIS A 151 -8.23 10.33 -6.01
CA HIS A 151 -7.79 9.42 -4.95
C HIS A 151 -7.89 7.95 -5.37
N ILE A 152 -6.84 7.19 -5.02
CA ILE A 152 -6.81 5.73 -5.14
C ILE A 152 -6.43 5.15 -3.78
N CYS A 153 -7.38 4.50 -3.11
CA CYS A 153 -7.15 3.81 -1.85
C CYS A 153 -6.57 2.41 -2.09
N VAL A 154 -5.41 2.12 -1.51
CA VAL A 154 -4.71 0.83 -1.63
C VAL A 154 -4.59 0.09 -0.30
N CYS A 155 -5.48 0.37 0.65
CA CYS A 155 -5.55 -0.38 1.91
C CYS A 155 -5.72 -1.87 1.62
N THR A 156 -4.93 -2.68 2.29
CA THR A 156 -4.84 -4.14 2.01
C THR A 156 -6.17 -4.88 2.05
N LYS A 157 -7.16 -4.36 2.81
CA LYS A 157 -8.52 -4.88 2.84
C LYS A 157 -9.20 -4.82 1.47
N HIS A 158 -8.93 -3.78 0.69
CA HIS A 158 -9.50 -3.60 -0.65
C HIS A 158 -8.82 -4.44 -1.73
N THR A 159 -7.65 -4.98 -1.44
CA THR A 159 -6.83 -5.76 -2.37
C THR A 159 -6.78 -7.24 -2.01
N ASP A 160 -7.77 -7.72 -1.27
CA ASP A 160 -7.83 -9.09 -0.74
C ASP A 160 -6.50 -9.48 -0.05
N TYR A 161 -5.97 -8.56 0.77
CA TYR A 161 -4.74 -8.72 1.54
C TYR A 161 -3.51 -9.11 0.71
N THR A 162 -3.49 -8.70 -0.57
CA THR A 162 -2.43 -9.02 -1.54
C THR A 162 -1.90 -7.73 -2.17
N PRO A 163 -0.58 -7.53 -2.29
CA PRO A 163 -0.03 -6.42 -3.06
C PRO A 163 -0.48 -6.47 -4.51
N ILE A 164 -0.91 -5.33 -5.07
CA ILE A 164 -1.40 -5.24 -6.45
C ILE A 164 -0.35 -4.64 -7.38
N PRO A 165 -0.27 -5.07 -8.64
CA PRO A 165 0.63 -4.48 -9.62
C PRO A 165 0.28 -3.01 -9.87
N PHE A 166 1.27 -2.14 -9.89
CA PHE A 166 1.08 -0.70 -10.11
C PHE A 166 0.44 -0.38 -11.48
N TRP A 167 0.77 -1.14 -12.50
CA TRP A 167 0.17 -0.98 -13.84
C TRP A 167 -1.33 -1.29 -13.84
N GLU A 168 -1.79 -2.23 -13.01
CA GLU A 168 -3.21 -2.57 -12.87
C GLU A 168 -4.00 -1.40 -12.26
N LEU A 169 -3.42 -0.68 -11.30
CA LEU A 169 -4.00 0.54 -10.74
C LEU A 169 -4.15 1.64 -11.79
N LYS A 170 -3.13 1.82 -12.65
CA LYS A 170 -3.16 2.81 -13.72
C LYS A 170 -4.27 2.51 -14.73
N ASP A 171 -4.37 1.26 -15.16
CA ASP A 171 -5.38 0.83 -16.12
C ASP A 171 -6.80 0.93 -15.56
N LEU A 172 -6.99 0.51 -14.30
CA LEU A 172 -8.27 0.64 -13.59
C LEU A 172 -8.70 2.10 -13.46
N HIS A 173 -7.79 2.98 -13.07
CA HIS A 173 -8.09 4.40 -12.89
C HIS A 173 -8.37 5.10 -14.24
N ASN A 174 -7.71 4.71 -15.33
CA ASN A 174 -7.91 5.26 -16.68
C ASN A 174 -9.10 4.65 -17.42
N SER A 175 -9.75 3.62 -16.88
CA SER A 175 -10.86 2.96 -17.57
C SER A 175 -12.21 3.64 -17.22
N ASP A 176 -13.04 3.89 -18.24
CA ASP A 176 -14.42 4.36 -18.04
C ASP A 176 -15.21 3.40 -17.13
N THR A 177 -14.84 2.13 -17.14
CA THR A 177 -15.39 1.09 -16.26
C THR A 177 -15.05 1.30 -14.78
N TYR A 178 -14.01 2.07 -14.46
CA TYR A 178 -13.67 2.45 -13.11
C TYR A 178 -14.71 3.43 -12.51
N LEU A 179 -15.20 4.33 -13.33
CA LEU A 179 -16.24 5.30 -12.97
C LEU A 179 -17.65 4.64 -12.95
N GLU A 180 -17.91 3.70 -13.86
CA GLU A 180 -19.21 3.03 -13.99
C GLU A 180 -19.42 1.89 -12.98
N ARG A 181 -18.35 1.23 -12.56
CA ARG A 181 -18.43 0.10 -11.61
C ARG A 181 -18.75 0.53 -10.20
N GLY A 182 -19.32 1.63 -9.88
CA GLY A 182 -19.88 2.05 -8.60
C GLY A 182 -19.67 1.11 -7.39
N GLU A 183 -19.25 -0.06 -7.70
CA GLU A 183 -18.73 -1.14 -6.92
C GLU A 183 -17.23 -1.23 -7.18
N TYR A 184 -16.46 -0.45 -6.43
CA TYR A 184 -15.15 -0.91 -6.12
C TYR A 184 -15.32 -2.34 -5.62
N LYS A 185 -14.71 -3.31 -6.28
CA LYS A 185 -14.47 -4.60 -5.65
C LYS A 185 -13.74 -4.40 -4.32
N TYR A 186 -13.40 -3.16 -4.03
CA TYR A 186 -12.61 -2.60 -2.96
C TYR A 186 -13.28 -1.45 -2.20
N ALA A 187 -14.53 -1.10 -2.46
CA ALA A 187 -15.25 -0.08 -1.71
C ALA A 187 -16.36 -0.76 -0.91
N TYR A 188 -15.98 -1.39 0.22
CA TYR A 188 -16.85 -1.59 1.39
C TYR A 188 -16.05 -2.25 2.51
#